data_ef6774f75c23876d6e5afe51c773db93
#
_entry.id   ef6774f75c23876d6e5afe51c773db93
#
_cell.length_a   1.000
_cell.length_b   1.000
_cell.length_c   1.000
_cell.angle_alpha   90.00
_cell.angle_beta   90.00
_cell.angle_gamma   90.00
#
_symmetry.space_group_name_H-M   'P 1'
#
loop_
_entity.id
_entity.type
_entity.pdbx_description
1 polymer ?
#
loop_
_entity_poly.entity_id
_entity_poly.type
_entity_poly.pdbx_seq_one_letter_code
_entity_poly.pdbx_strand_id
1 'polypeptide(L)' 'MTNELRETLERFNSLPDDAVLPSRVTGIILGVSERTIRYHPHLPRVQISRGRYGQRVGDIRKLCREGMPRERGAA' A
#
# COMPACT_ATOMS: atom_id res chain seq x y z
N MET A 1 0.35 8.04 -17.38
CA MET A 1 1.12 7.50 -16.24
C MET A 1 2.36 8.34 -16.05
N THR A 2 2.62 8.77 -14.83
CA THR A 2 3.81 9.55 -14.53
C THR A 2 5.04 8.63 -14.45
N ASN A 3 6.23 9.22 -14.61
CA ASN A 3 7.46 8.45 -14.46
C ASN A 3 7.60 7.88 -13.06
N GLU A 4 7.18 8.65 -12.05
CA GLU A 4 7.23 8.18 -10.67
C GLU A 4 6.42 6.91 -10.47
N LEU A 5 5.21 6.88 -11.00
CA LEU A 5 4.34 5.71 -10.87
C LEU A 5 4.95 4.50 -11.57
N ARG A 6 5.46 4.68 -12.78
CA ARG A 6 6.05 3.58 -13.53
C ARG A 6 7.28 3.02 -12.82
N GLU A 7 8.16 3.89 -12.35
CA GLU A 7 9.35 3.46 -11.64
C GLU A 7 8.99 2.75 -10.35
N THR A 8 7.99 3.25 -9.63
CA THR A 8 7.52 2.63 -8.40
C THR A 8 6.99 1.23 -8.68
N LEU A 9 6.19 1.06 -9.72
CA LEU A 9 5.63 -0.24 -10.07
C LEU A 9 6.70 -1.23 -10.51
N GLU A 10 7.69 -0.78 -11.28
CA GLU A 10 8.80 -1.63 -11.68
C GLU A 10 9.58 -2.13 -10.48
N ARG A 11 9.88 -1.23 -9.56
CA ARG A 11 10.59 -1.58 -8.33
C ARG A 11 9.76 -2.51 -7.47
N PHE A 12 8.49 -2.23 -7.34
CA PHE A 12 7.55 -3.05 -6.58
C PHE A 12 7.52 -4.49 -7.10
N ASN A 13 7.49 -4.66 -8.41
CA ASN A 13 7.42 -5.98 -9.02
C ASN A 13 8.64 -6.84 -8.73
N SER A 14 9.77 -6.22 -8.44
CA SER A 14 11.00 -6.96 -8.16
C SER A 14 11.25 -7.21 -6.67
N LEU A 15 10.39 -6.67 -5.80
CA LEU A 15 10.58 -6.82 -4.36
C LEU A 15 9.98 -8.12 -3.84
N PRO A 16 10.60 -8.71 -2.80
CA PRO A 16 10.01 -9.89 -2.15
C PRO A 16 8.79 -9.49 -1.33
N ASP A 17 7.94 -10.46 -1.03
CA ASP A 17 6.72 -10.23 -0.27
C ASP A 17 6.97 -9.69 1.14
N ASP A 18 8.14 -9.98 1.71
CA ASP A 18 8.48 -9.53 3.06
C ASP A 18 8.96 -8.07 3.12
N ALA A 19 9.24 -7.47 1.98
CA ALA A 19 9.66 -6.07 1.97
C ALA A 19 8.52 -5.18 2.45
N VAL A 20 8.86 -4.07 3.10
CA VAL A 20 7.88 -3.13 3.63
C VAL A 20 8.05 -1.79 2.92
N LEU A 21 6.93 -1.25 2.44
CA LEU A 21 6.92 0.03 1.75
C LEU A 21 6.16 1.06 2.57
N PRO A 22 6.61 2.32 2.57
CA PRO A 22 5.87 3.39 3.26
C PRO A 22 4.46 3.56 2.69
N SER A 23 3.55 4.06 3.52
CA SER A 23 2.16 4.28 3.09
C SER A 23 2.05 5.18 1.87
N ARG A 24 2.95 6.15 1.72
CA ARG A 24 2.97 7.01 0.55
C ARG A 24 3.14 6.19 -0.72
N VAL A 25 4.07 5.25 -0.71
CA VAL A 25 4.33 4.40 -1.86
C VAL A 25 3.18 3.44 -2.11
N THR A 26 2.61 2.89 -1.04
CA THR A 26 1.43 2.03 -1.15
C THR A 26 0.30 2.78 -1.85
N GLY A 27 0.08 4.03 -1.47
CA GLY A 27 -0.96 4.85 -2.10
C GLY A 27 -0.72 5.04 -3.59
N ILE A 28 0.52 5.27 -3.99
CA ILE A 28 0.87 5.40 -5.41
C ILE A 28 0.53 4.12 -6.16
N ILE A 29 0.89 2.98 -5.61
CA ILE A 29 0.64 1.68 -6.25
C ILE A 29 -0.85 1.40 -6.40
N LEU A 30 -1.62 1.69 -5.35
CA LEU A 30 -3.05 1.40 -5.34
C LEU A 30 -3.89 2.51 -5.95
N GLY A 31 -3.29 3.65 -6.27
CA GLY A 31 -4.03 4.75 -6.88
C GLY A 31 -4.90 5.53 -5.91
N VAL A 32 -4.55 5.53 -4.63
CA VAL A 32 -5.28 6.28 -3.61
C VAL A 32 -4.32 7.19 -2.86
N SER A 33 -4.86 8.12 -2.08
CA SER A 33 -4.02 9.06 -1.34
C SER A 33 -3.32 8.37 -0.18
N GLU A 34 -2.19 8.92 0.24
CA GLU A 34 -1.49 8.44 1.42
C GLU A 34 -2.41 8.49 2.64
N ARG A 35 -3.21 9.54 2.75
CA ARG A 35 -4.14 9.69 3.86
C ARG A 35 -5.12 8.53 3.92
N THR A 36 -5.64 8.10 2.78
CA THR A 36 -6.53 6.95 2.71
C THR A 36 -5.86 5.71 3.27
N ILE A 37 -4.61 5.49 2.90
CA ILE A 37 -3.87 4.32 3.38
C ILE A 37 -3.63 4.43 4.89
N ARG A 38 -3.20 5.59 5.36
CA ARG A 38 -2.83 5.77 6.77
C ARG A 38 -4.01 5.59 7.72
N TYR A 39 -5.18 5.99 7.30
CA TYR A 39 -6.34 6.02 8.20
C TYR A 39 -7.39 4.96 7.89
N HIS A 40 -7.11 4.07 6.94
CA HIS A 40 -8.05 2.99 6.63
C HIS A 40 -8.02 1.95 7.76
N PRO A 41 -9.17 1.68 8.39
CA PRO A 41 -9.19 0.83 9.59
C PRO A 41 -8.90 -0.64 9.35
N HIS A 42 -9.05 -1.10 8.12
CA HIS A 42 -8.94 -2.53 7.81
C HIS A 42 -7.70 -2.90 7.01
N LEU A 43 -6.82 -1.94 6.75
CA LEU A 43 -5.58 -2.25 6.02
C LEU A 43 -4.52 -2.75 6.99
N PRO A 44 -3.79 -3.80 6.62
CA PRO A 44 -2.65 -4.22 7.42
C PRO A 44 -1.59 -3.13 7.42
N ARG A 45 -0.88 -2.99 8.53
CA ARG A 45 0.19 -2.01 8.63
C ARG A 45 1.32 -2.56 9.48
N VAL A 46 2.52 -2.11 9.15
CA VAL A 46 3.73 -2.47 9.88
C VAL A 46 4.39 -1.18 10.33
N GLN A 47 4.82 -1.13 11.58
CA GLN A 47 5.55 0.04 12.06
C GLN A 47 6.97 -0.02 11.52
N ILE A 48 7.34 0.98 10.72
CA ILE A 48 8.67 1.10 10.15
C ILE A 48 9.60 1.77 11.16
N SER A 49 9.11 2.84 11.77
CA SER A 49 9.84 3.56 12.80
C SER A 49 8.80 4.33 13.61
N ARG A 50 9.27 5.06 14.62
CA ARG A 50 8.37 5.81 15.49
C ARG A 50 7.49 6.75 14.67
N GLY A 51 6.18 6.56 14.74
CA GLY A 51 5.21 7.39 14.02
C GLY A 51 5.13 7.12 12.53
N ARG A 52 5.84 6.13 12.01
CA ARG A 52 5.84 5.83 10.59
C ARG A 52 5.42 4.39 10.36
N TYR A 53 4.48 4.24 9.44
CA TYR A 53 3.91 2.94 9.13
C TYR A 53 3.97 2.67 7.64
N GLY A 54 3.88 1.40 7.29
CA GLY A 54 3.85 0.99 5.91
C GLY A 54 3.15 -0.34 5.76
N GLN A 55 3.22 -0.92 4.59
CA GLN A 55 2.58 -2.18 4.27
C GLN A 55 3.61 -3.13 3.66
N ARG A 56 3.44 -4.42 3.91
CA ARG A 56 4.29 -5.43 3.27
C ARG A 56 3.90 -5.57 1.81
N VAL A 57 4.90 -5.84 0.97
CA VAL A 57 4.68 -6.02 -0.45
C VAL A 57 3.66 -7.11 -0.72
N GLY A 58 3.73 -8.23 0.02
CA GLY A 58 2.76 -9.31 -0.13
C GLY A 58 1.33 -8.86 0.14
N ASP A 59 1.14 -8.03 1.16
CA ASP A 59 -0.18 -7.48 1.47
C ASP A 59 -0.66 -6.53 0.37
N ILE A 60 0.25 -5.72 -0.17
CA ILE A 60 -0.09 -4.80 -1.26
C ILE A 60 -0.49 -5.59 -2.50
N ARG A 61 0.23 -6.66 -2.82
CA ARG A 61 -0.12 -7.52 -3.95
C ARG A 61 -1.49 -8.14 -3.79
N LYS A 62 -1.82 -8.54 -2.57
CA LYS A 62 -3.15 -9.06 -2.28
C LYS A 62 -4.21 -7.99 -2.50
N LEU A 63 -3.95 -6.77 -2.07
CA LEU A 63 -4.88 -5.66 -2.28
C LEU A 63 -5.06 -5.36 -3.77
N CYS A 64 -3.98 -5.42 -4.54
CA CYS A 64 -4.06 -5.22 -5.98
C CYS A 64 -4.92 -6.29 -6.65
N ARG A 65 -4.87 -7.50 -6.15
CA ARG A 65 -5.60 -8.63 -6.72
C ARG A 65 -7.06 -8.65 -6.30
N GLU A 66 -7.32 -8.33 -5.03
CA GLU A 66 -8.65 -8.48 -4.45
C GLU A 66 -9.40 -7.16 -4.24
N GLY A 67 -8.69 -6.05 -4.34
CA GLY A 67 -9.26 -4.75 -4.07
C GLY A 67 -9.16 -4.36 -2.61
N MET A 68 -9.43 -3.09 -2.32
CA MET A 68 -9.37 -2.56 -0.96
C MET A 68 -10.52 -3.14 -0.12
N PRO A 69 -10.25 -3.46 1.15
CA PRO A 69 -11.34 -3.89 2.04
C PRO A 69 -12.38 -2.77 2.16
N ARG A 70 -13.64 -3.14 2.20
CA ARG A 70 -14.68 -2.17 2.40
C ARG A 70 -14.76 -1.76 3.86
N GLU A 71 -15.06 -0.50 4.07
CA GLU A 71 -15.34 -0.04 5.41
C GLU A 71 -16.69 -0.60 5.85
N ARG A 72 -16.85 -0.67 7.17
CA ARG A 72 -18.09 -1.14 7.74
C ARG A 72 -19.26 -0.29 7.23
N GLY A 73 -20.31 -0.95 6.85
CA GLY A 73 -21.48 -0.28 6.36
C GLY A 73 -21.46 0.06 4.89
N ALA A 74 -20.39 -0.25 4.21
CA ALA A 74 -20.29 -0.01 2.77
C ALA A 74 -21.04 -1.05 1.96
N ALA A 75 -21.59 -2.00 2.60
CA ALA A 75 -22.33 -3.05 1.93
C ALA A 75 -23.62 -2.51 1.31
#